data_ba6ea086655d54ad3a8cae88722a6cab
#
_entry.id   ba6ea086655d54ad3a8cae88722a6cab
#
_cell.length_a   1.000
_cell.length_b   1.000
_cell.length_c   1.000
_cell.angle_alpha   90.00
_cell.angle_beta   90.00
_cell.angle_gamma   90.00
#
_symmetry.space_group_name_H-M   'P 1'
#
loop_
_entity.id
_entity.type
_entity.pdbx_description
1 polymer ?
#
loop_
_entity_poly.entity_id
_entity_poly.type
_entity_poly.pdbx_seq_one_letter_code
_entity_poly.pdbx_strand_id
1 'polypeptide(L)'
;VIDIEDVSVRLGGHTILDGIDLHVDRGGWTCLIGPNGAGKTTVLRSAIGGIPFTGRVRVGGVKINRIDPSRIAYVSQRPAIPEGMSIREYVRLGRFPFGSPRTDKRGDQVVAGLLEELNLDGISRQSVSSLSGGEFQRCVIARALAQEAQVLLLDEPTSALDLHRQIAVLDVIDARRHDGLTVLSTMHDITLAGMYADKFVVMNHGRIVVEGAPHEVASGADLLRTFGGGIDVLKNLDGLPVVFPRRETPNTHE
;
A
#
# COMPACT_ATOMS: atom_id res chain seq x y z
N VAL A 1 3.71 12.76 -8.34
CA VAL A 1 3.92 11.83 -9.47
C VAL A 1 2.67 11.01 -9.80
N ILE A 2 1.77 10.88 -8.83
CA ILE A 2 0.41 10.39 -9.08
C ILE A 2 -0.53 11.57 -8.94
N ASP A 3 -1.30 11.84 -9.98
CA ASP A 3 -2.32 12.88 -10.00
C ASP A 3 -3.66 12.22 -10.28
N ILE A 4 -4.58 12.34 -9.34
CA ILE A 4 -5.98 11.88 -9.41
C ILE A 4 -6.83 13.14 -9.37
N GLU A 5 -7.64 13.40 -10.42
CA GLU A 5 -8.41 14.62 -10.59
C GLU A 5 -9.88 14.27 -10.82
N ASP A 6 -10.73 14.69 -9.91
CA ASP A 6 -12.21 14.52 -9.95
C ASP A 6 -12.62 13.06 -10.23
N VAL A 7 -11.93 12.10 -9.57
CA VAL A 7 -12.19 10.68 -9.82
C VAL A 7 -13.40 10.20 -9.05
N SER A 8 -14.40 9.71 -9.81
CA SER A 8 -15.60 9.08 -9.25
C SER A 8 -15.73 7.65 -9.78
N VAL A 9 -16.19 6.75 -8.91
CA VAL A 9 -16.40 5.33 -9.21
C VAL A 9 -17.79 4.89 -8.78
N ARG A 10 -18.49 4.20 -9.67
CA ARG A 10 -19.80 3.57 -9.39
C ARG A 10 -19.72 2.08 -9.67
N LEU A 11 -20.07 1.24 -8.69
CA LEU A 11 -20.10 -0.21 -8.80
C LEU A 11 -21.43 -0.74 -8.29
N GLY A 12 -22.08 -1.59 -9.06
CA GLY A 12 -23.37 -2.19 -8.68
C GLY A 12 -24.46 -1.15 -8.38
N GLY A 13 -24.45 0.01 -9.05
CA GLY A 13 -25.39 1.10 -8.81
C GLY A 13 -25.03 2.03 -7.64
N HIS A 14 -24.03 1.68 -6.83
CA HIS A 14 -23.59 2.47 -5.68
C HIS A 14 -22.38 3.35 -6.02
N THR A 15 -22.35 4.57 -5.52
CA THR A 15 -21.18 5.45 -5.59
C THR A 15 -20.17 5.01 -4.53
N ILE A 16 -18.99 4.59 -4.98
CA ILE A 16 -17.90 4.14 -4.11
C ILE A 16 -16.87 5.25 -3.90
N LEU A 17 -16.56 6.02 -4.95
CA LEU A 17 -15.76 7.24 -4.86
C LEU A 17 -16.57 8.39 -5.47
N ASP A 18 -16.44 9.56 -4.88
CA ASP A 18 -17.20 10.75 -5.24
C ASP A 18 -16.29 11.98 -5.28
N GLY A 19 -15.78 12.32 -6.48
CA GLY A 19 -14.94 13.47 -6.72
C GLY A 19 -13.61 13.44 -5.91
N ILE A 20 -12.80 12.40 -6.09
CA ILE A 20 -11.50 12.30 -5.43
C ILE A 20 -10.46 13.14 -6.18
N ASP A 21 -9.87 14.10 -5.48
CA ASP A 21 -8.67 14.82 -5.87
C ASP A 21 -7.52 14.41 -4.95
N LEU A 22 -6.44 13.85 -5.50
CA LEU A 22 -5.28 13.39 -4.74
C LEU A 22 -4.00 13.59 -5.52
N HIS A 23 -3.02 14.22 -4.88
CA HIS A 23 -1.66 14.33 -5.38
C HIS A 23 -0.69 13.55 -4.49
N VAL A 24 0.19 12.75 -5.12
CA VAL A 24 1.28 12.04 -4.45
C VAL A 24 2.61 12.53 -5.02
N ASP A 25 3.45 13.06 -4.16
CA ASP A 25 4.75 13.59 -4.52
C ASP A 25 5.73 12.50 -4.95
N ARG A 26 6.66 12.86 -5.82
CA ARG A 26 7.71 11.94 -6.26
C ARG A 26 8.64 11.58 -5.10
N GLY A 27 8.91 10.29 -4.90
CA GLY A 27 9.76 9.81 -3.81
C GLY A 27 9.10 9.93 -2.44
N GLY A 28 7.83 10.38 -2.38
CA GLY A 28 7.07 10.44 -1.14
C GLY A 28 6.29 9.15 -0.85
N TRP A 29 5.90 8.98 0.41
CA TRP A 29 5.00 7.93 0.85
C TRP A 29 3.69 8.53 1.36
N THR A 30 2.61 8.36 0.60
CA THR A 30 1.26 8.75 1.01
C THR A 30 0.49 7.53 1.50
N CYS A 31 -0.14 7.62 2.67
CA CYS A 31 -0.95 6.56 3.23
C CYS A 31 -2.44 6.96 3.31
N LEU A 32 -3.30 6.17 2.66
CA LEU A 32 -4.75 6.28 2.76
C LEU A 32 -5.21 5.58 4.03
N ILE A 33 -5.84 6.31 4.93
CA ILE A 33 -6.41 5.79 6.19
C ILE A 33 -7.91 6.06 6.26
N GLY A 34 -8.62 5.27 7.03
CA GLY A 34 -10.08 5.40 7.16
C GLY A 34 -10.74 4.06 7.43
N PRO A 35 -12.03 4.05 7.80
CA PRO A 35 -12.77 2.83 8.11
C PRO A 35 -12.89 1.88 6.91
N ASN A 36 -13.32 0.65 7.21
CA ASN A 36 -13.64 -0.32 6.16
C ASN A 36 -14.78 0.22 5.29
N GLY A 37 -14.67 0.04 3.97
CA GLY A 37 -15.66 0.59 3.03
C GLY A 37 -15.48 2.08 2.69
N ALA A 38 -14.47 2.77 3.22
CA ALA A 38 -14.21 4.19 2.89
C ALA A 38 -13.78 4.43 1.43
N GLY A 39 -13.45 3.38 0.67
CA GLY A 39 -13.05 3.51 -0.75
C GLY A 39 -11.54 3.43 -1.01
N LYS A 40 -10.71 3.18 0.00
CA LYS A 40 -9.23 3.16 -0.09
C LYS A 40 -8.70 2.24 -1.20
N THR A 41 -9.07 0.96 -1.19
CA THR A 41 -8.73 -0.01 -2.25
C THR A 41 -9.22 0.45 -3.63
N THR A 42 -10.37 1.13 -3.70
CA THR A 42 -10.94 1.63 -4.94
C THR A 42 -10.09 2.75 -5.52
N VAL A 43 -9.52 3.64 -4.68
CA VAL A 43 -8.54 4.65 -5.12
C VAL A 43 -7.32 3.98 -5.73
N LEU A 44 -6.73 2.98 -5.05
CA LEU A 44 -5.56 2.26 -5.58
C LEU A 44 -5.89 1.59 -6.93
N ARG A 45 -7.05 0.94 -7.05
CA ARG A 45 -7.49 0.30 -8.29
C ARG A 45 -7.74 1.31 -9.42
N SER A 46 -8.24 2.50 -9.11
CA SER A 46 -8.38 3.58 -10.09
C SER A 46 -7.02 4.06 -10.56
N ALA A 47 -6.04 4.18 -9.64
CA ALA A 47 -4.67 4.62 -9.96
C ALA A 47 -3.93 3.68 -10.93
N ILE A 48 -4.31 2.40 -11.00
CA ILE A 48 -3.77 1.44 -11.98
C ILE A 48 -4.66 1.24 -13.21
N GLY A 49 -5.80 1.92 -13.31
CA GLY A 49 -6.79 1.66 -14.37
C GLY A 49 -7.44 0.28 -14.28
N GLY A 50 -7.47 -0.32 -13.09
CA GLY A 50 -8.01 -1.65 -12.84
C GLY A 50 -9.53 -1.72 -12.70
N ILE A 51 -10.21 -0.58 -12.67
CA ILE A 51 -11.67 -0.45 -12.63
C ILE A 51 -12.12 0.75 -13.47
N PRO A 52 -13.35 0.76 -13.97
CA PRO A 52 -13.92 1.95 -14.63
C PRO A 52 -14.09 3.11 -13.65
N PHE A 53 -13.72 4.32 -14.08
CA PHE A 53 -13.89 5.54 -13.33
C PHE A 53 -14.17 6.73 -14.28
N THR A 54 -14.73 7.82 -13.75
CA THR A 54 -14.77 9.13 -14.39
C THR A 54 -13.67 10.02 -13.82
N GLY A 55 -13.37 11.15 -14.46
CA GLY A 55 -12.24 12.00 -14.07
C GLY A 55 -10.94 11.63 -14.76
N ARG A 56 -9.82 11.97 -14.14
CA ARG A 56 -8.49 11.76 -14.73
C ARG A 56 -7.50 11.18 -13.72
N VAL A 57 -6.68 10.24 -14.19
CA VAL A 57 -5.55 9.70 -13.44
C VAL A 57 -4.30 9.80 -14.32
N ARG A 58 -3.22 10.33 -13.74
CA ARG A 58 -1.90 10.36 -14.37
C ARG A 58 -0.85 9.78 -13.41
N VAL A 59 0.11 9.05 -13.98
CA VAL A 59 1.28 8.57 -13.25
C VAL A 59 2.54 8.93 -14.05
N GLY A 60 3.45 9.65 -13.41
CA GLY A 60 4.63 10.20 -14.10
C GLY A 60 4.24 11.12 -15.27
N GLY A 61 3.15 11.88 -15.15
CA GLY A 61 2.61 12.75 -16.20
C GLY A 61 1.84 12.04 -17.32
N VAL A 62 1.81 10.71 -17.33
CA VAL A 62 1.14 9.92 -18.36
C VAL A 62 -0.26 9.51 -17.89
N LYS A 63 -1.27 9.76 -18.72
CA LYS A 63 -2.65 9.34 -18.44
C LYS A 63 -2.75 7.82 -18.37
N ILE A 64 -3.36 7.33 -17.30
CA ILE A 64 -3.58 5.91 -17.10
C ILE A 64 -4.94 5.51 -17.68
N ASN A 65 -4.92 4.61 -18.66
CA ASN A 65 -6.11 3.97 -19.22
C ASN A 65 -6.16 2.47 -18.87
N ARG A 66 -5.01 1.89 -18.50
CA ARG A 66 -4.81 0.51 -18.08
C ARG A 66 -3.47 0.39 -17.34
N ILE A 67 -3.28 -0.71 -16.60
CA ILE A 67 -2.02 -1.01 -15.90
C ILE A 67 -0.84 -0.95 -16.86
N ASP A 68 0.17 -0.17 -16.49
CA ASP A 68 1.48 -0.17 -17.14
C ASP A 68 2.52 -0.75 -16.16
N PRO A 69 2.91 -2.03 -16.33
CA PRO A 69 3.81 -2.70 -15.40
C PRO A 69 5.25 -2.15 -15.42
N SER A 70 5.61 -1.31 -16.40
CA SER A 70 6.92 -0.63 -16.38
C SER A 70 6.95 0.58 -15.43
N ARG A 71 5.78 1.08 -15.01
CA ARG A 71 5.64 2.30 -14.21
C ARG A 71 5.09 2.06 -12.83
N ILE A 72 4.17 1.10 -12.69
CA ILE A 72 3.39 0.88 -11.48
C ILE A 72 3.47 -0.58 -11.08
N ALA A 73 3.95 -0.85 -9.86
CA ALA A 73 3.80 -2.12 -9.19
C ALA A 73 2.60 -2.06 -8.24
N TYR A 74 1.83 -3.13 -8.15
CA TYR A 74 0.66 -3.20 -7.28
C TYR A 74 0.65 -4.47 -6.44
N VAL A 75 0.54 -4.32 -5.15
CA VAL A 75 0.32 -5.37 -4.17
C VAL A 75 -1.14 -5.28 -3.72
N SER A 76 -1.94 -6.26 -4.10
CA SER A 76 -3.35 -6.34 -3.68
C SER A 76 -3.48 -6.96 -2.29
N GLN A 77 -4.54 -6.65 -1.58
CA GLN A 77 -4.85 -7.21 -0.25
C GLN A 77 -4.94 -8.75 -0.25
N ARG A 78 -5.43 -9.33 -1.35
CA ARG A 78 -5.59 -10.78 -1.50
C ARG A 78 -5.01 -11.22 -2.85
N PRO A 79 -3.68 -11.35 -2.95
CA PRO A 79 -3.07 -11.83 -4.18
C PRO A 79 -3.35 -13.33 -4.38
N ALA A 80 -3.54 -13.73 -5.64
CA ALA A 80 -3.71 -15.13 -5.99
C ALA A 80 -2.42 -15.91 -5.73
N ILE A 81 -2.55 -17.12 -5.16
CA ILE A 81 -1.43 -18.03 -4.94
C ILE A 81 -1.30 -18.90 -6.19
N PRO A 82 -0.18 -18.82 -6.94
CA PRO A 82 0.02 -19.68 -8.10
C PRO A 82 0.41 -21.09 -7.68
N GLU A 83 -0.09 -22.08 -8.40
CA GLU A 83 0.31 -23.48 -8.24
C GLU A 83 1.54 -23.83 -9.10
N GLY A 84 2.34 -24.81 -8.64
CA GLY A 84 3.45 -25.37 -9.43
C GLY A 84 4.64 -24.45 -9.66
N MET A 85 4.77 -23.37 -8.88
CA MET A 85 5.83 -22.37 -9.03
C MET A 85 6.62 -22.26 -7.73
N SER A 86 7.96 -22.19 -7.83
CA SER A 86 8.83 -21.87 -6.70
C SER A 86 8.76 -20.39 -6.32
N ILE A 87 9.19 -20.07 -5.09
CA ILE A 87 9.27 -18.68 -4.61
C ILE A 87 10.15 -17.85 -5.55
N ARG A 88 11.33 -18.37 -5.94
CA ARG A 88 12.24 -17.67 -6.87
C ARG A 88 11.57 -17.38 -8.21
N GLU A 89 10.87 -18.35 -8.79
CA GLU A 89 10.15 -18.16 -10.05
C GLU A 89 9.04 -17.12 -9.90
N TYR A 90 8.30 -17.16 -8.81
CA TYR A 90 7.25 -16.19 -8.54
C TYR A 90 7.78 -14.76 -8.40
N VAL A 91 8.87 -14.55 -7.66
CA VAL A 91 9.51 -13.24 -7.55
C VAL A 91 10.05 -12.79 -8.91
N ARG A 92 10.59 -13.73 -9.70
CA ARG A 92 11.07 -13.47 -11.06
C ARG A 92 9.98 -12.94 -12.01
N LEU A 93 8.68 -13.26 -11.78
CA LEU A 93 7.58 -12.67 -12.55
C LEU A 93 7.56 -11.14 -12.48
N GLY A 94 8.05 -10.55 -11.39
CA GLY A 94 8.20 -9.09 -11.27
C GLY A 94 9.11 -8.49 -12.35
N ARG A 95 10.02 -9.29 -12.91
CA ARG A 95 10.94 -8.86 -13.97
C ARG A 95 10.31 -8.84 -15.38
N PHE A 96 9.01 -9.15 -15.51
CA PHE A 96 8.30 -9.17 -16.79
C PHE A 96 8.52 -7.92 -17.66
N PRO A 97 8.56 -6.68 -17.12
CA PRO A 97 8.80 -5.47 -17.92
C PRO A 97 10.17 -5.45 -18.62
N PHE A 98 11.14 -6.22 -18.16
CA PHE A 98 12.50 -6.28 -18.69
C PHE A 98 12.69 -7.40 -19.75
N GLY A 99 11.60 -8.13 -20.05
CA GLY A 99 11.57 -9.20 -21.04
C GLY A 99 11.99 -10.57 -20.49
N SER A 100 12.58 -11.39 -21.36
CA SER A 100 12.96 -12.76 -21.00
C SER A 100 14.22 -12.82 -20.12
N PRO A 101 14.49 -13.97 -19.44
CA PRO A 101 15.75 -14.16 -18.70
C PRO A 101 17.02 -13.96 -19.55
N ARG A 102 16.93 -14.10 -20.87
CA ARG A 102 18.07 -13.85 -21.78
C ARG A 102 18.35 -12.36 -21.99
N THR A 103 17.32 -11.52 -21.92
CA THR A 103 17.42 -10.06 -22.12
C THR A 103 17.64 -9.31 -20.81
N ASP A 104 17.07 -9.79 -19.72
CA ASP A 104 17.21 -9.22 -18.39
C ASP A 104 18.45 -9.79 -17.66
N LYS A 105 19.62 -9.26 -17.99
CA LYS A 105 20.91 -9.72 -17.44
C LYS A 105 21.06 -9.50 -15.92
N ARG A 106 20.31 -8.55 -15.35
CA ARG A 106 20.34 -8.21 -13.91
C ARG A 106 19.29 -8.97 -13.10
N GLY A 107 18.32 -9.59 -13.77
CA GLY A 107 17.13 -10.11 -13.09
C GLY A 107 17.41 -11.15 -12.02
N ASP A 108 18.37 -12.05 -12.25
CA ASP A 108 18.72 -13.07 -11.24
C ASP A 108 19.40 -12.46 -10.01
N GLN A 109 20.21 -11.41 -10.18
CA GLN A 109 20.84 -10.68 -9.09
C GLN A 109 19.78 -9.89 -8.29
N VAL A 110 18.86 -9.19 -8.95
CA VAL A 110 17.76 -8.46 -8.30
C VAL A 110 16.88 -9.41 -7.50
N VAL A 111 16.50 -10.53 -8.10
CA VAL A 111 15.68 -11.54 -7.41
C VAL A 111 16.41 -12.13 -6.20
N ALA A 112 17.70 -12.45 -6.34
CA ALA A 112 18.48 -13.00 -5.23
C ALA A 112 18.60 -12.01 -4.05
N GLY A 113 18.89 -10.74 -4.33
CA GLY A 113 18.97 -9.70 -3.31
C GLY A 113 17.66 -9.49 -2.58
N LEU A 114 16.52 -9.44 -3.29
CA LEU A 114 15.20 -9.29 -2.67
C LEU A 114 14.80 -10.51 -1.83
N LEU A 115 15.19 -11.72 -2.24
CA LEU A 115 14.95 -12.92 -1.46
C LEU A 115 15.73 -12.88 -0.14
N GLU A 116 16.98 -12.42 -0.16
CA GLU A 116 17.82 -12.24 1.03
C GLU A 116 17.24 -11.14 1.94
N GLU A 117 17.00 -9.95 1.43
CA GLU A 117 16.45 -8.80 2.19
C GLU A 117 15.12 -9.13 2.89
N LEU A 118 14.28 -9.96 2.26
CA LEU A 118 12.98 -10.37 2.80
C LEU A 118 13.00 -11.72 3.52
N ASN A 119 14.21 -12.28 3.80
CA ASN A 119 14.39 -13.56 4.50
C ASN A 119 13.61 -14.72 3.85
N LEU A 120 13.75 -14.85 2.53
CA LEU A 120 13.14 -15.91 1.70
C LEU A 120 14.18 -16.78 0.97
N ASP A 121 15.47 -16.46 1.06
CA ASP A 121 16.57 -17.13 0.36
C ASP A 121 16.65 -18.60 0.73
N GLY A 122 16.61 -18.94 2.02
CA GLY A 122 16.66 -20.31 2.55
C GLY A 122 15.51 -21.22 2.08
N ILE A 123 14.38 -20.64 1.66
CA ILE A 123 13.19 -21.36 1.19
C ILE A 123 12.88 -21.11 -0.29
N SER A 124 13.75 -20.43 -1.01
CA SER A 124 13.52 -19.90 -2.37
C SER A 124 13.15 -20.95 -3.42
N ARG A 125 13.46 -22.24 -3.18
CA ARG A 125 13.12 -23.37 -4.04
C ARG A 125 11.80 -24.05 -3.68
N GLN A 126 11.21 -23.70 -2.53
CA GLN A 126 9.92 -24.26 -2.12
C GLN A 126 8.80 -23.72 -2.99
N SER A 127 7.68 -24.49 -3.04
CA SER A 127 6.48 -24.03 -3.75
C SER A 127 5.84 -22.85 -3.04
N VAL A 128 5.39 -21.84 -3.80
CA VAL A 128 4.63 -20.71 -3.27
C VAL A 128 3.37 -21.16 -2.53
N SER A 129 2.74 -22.23 -2.98
CA SER A 129 1.52 -22.79 -2.35
C SER A 129 1.74 -23.42 -0.97
N SER A 130 3.00 -23.69 -0.57
CA SER A 130 3.34 -24.24 0.75
C SER A 130 3.66 -23.18 1.80
N LEU A 131 3.65 -21.91 1.42
CA LEU A 131 4.04 -20.81 2.31
C LEU A 131 2.97 -20.51 3.36
N SER A 132 3.41 -20.11 4.55
CA SER A 132 2.56 -19.40 5.51
C SER A 132 2.08 -18.07 4.94
N GLY A 133 0.99 -17.50 5.47
CA GLY A 133 0.47 -16.21 5.02
C GLY A 133 1.52 -15.10 5.07
N GLY A 134 2.35 -15.07 6.11
CA GLY A 134 3.41 -14.07 6.25
C GLY A 134 4.57 -14.26 5.26
N GLU A 135 4.96 -15.50 4.96
CA GLU A 135 5.98 -15.79 3.94
C GLU A 135 5.46 -15.44 2.56
N PHE A 136 4.21 -15.78 2.27
CA PHE A 136 3.59 -15.43 1.01
C PHE A 136 3.49 -13.90 0.83
N GLN A 137 3.13 -13.16 1.87
CA GLN A 137 3.06 -11.71 1.81
C GLN A 137 4.43 -11.09 1.47
N ARG A 138 5.51 -11.55 2.12
CA ARG A 138 6.87 -11.11 1.79
C ARG A 138 7.25 -11.48 0.36
N CYS A 139 6.87 -12.66 -0.11
CA CYS A 139 7.10 -13.11 -1.47
C CYS A 139 6.38 -12.21 -2.51
N VAL A 140 5.13 -11.79 -2.22
CA VAL A 140 4.37 -10.84 -3.06
C VAL A 140 5.04 -9.49 -3.14
N ILE A 141 5.56 -8.98 -2.00
CA ILE A 141 6.28 -7.72 -1.94
C ILE A 141 7.61 -7.82 -2.70
N ALA A 142 8.36 -8.92 -2.53
CA ALA A 142 9.58 -9.19 -3.31
C ALA A 142 9.30 -9.12 -4.82
N ARG A 143 8.22 -9.75 -5.27
CA ARG A 143 7.80 -9.70 -6.68
C ARG A 143 7.49 -8.28 -7.14
N ALA A 144 6.79 -7.50 -6.33
CA ALA A 144 6.45 -6.12 -6.68
C ALA A 144 7.70 -5.23 -6.75
N LEU A 145 8.63 -5.37 -5.80
CA LEU A 145 9.91 -4.63 -5.80
C LEU A 145 10.83 -5.07 -6.94
N ALA A 146 10.81 -6.36 -7.32
CA ALA A 146 11.57 -6.87 -8.47
C ALA A 146 11.20 -6.18 -9.79
N GLN A 147 10.03 -5.57 -9.86
CA GLN A 147 9.55 -4.83 -11.03
C GLN A 147 10.31 -3.51 -11.24
N GLU A 148 11.02 -2.99 -10.22
CA GLU A 148 11.75 -1.71 -10.26
C GLU A 148 10.89 -0.57 -10.86
N ALA A 149 9.59 -0.58 -10.58
CA ALA A 149 8.66 0.45 -11.02
C ALA A 149 8.89 1.77 -10.28
N GLN A 150 8.50 2.89 -10.89
CA GLN A 150 8.61 4.22 -10.25
C GLN A 150 7.60 4.44 -9.12
N VAL A 151 6.49 3.70 -9.16
CA VAL A 151 5.38 3.80 -8.22
C VAL A 151 5.04 2.43 -7.69
N LEU A 152 4.91 2.33 -6.38
CA LEU A 152 4.44 1.14 -5.68
C LEU A 152 3.11 1.44 -4.97
N LEU A 153 2.07 0.71 -5.35
CA LEU A 153 0.77 0.76 -4.72
C LEU A 153 0.60 -0.45 -3.80
N LEU A 154 0.25 -0.22 -2.55
CA LEU A 154 0.17 -1.24 -1.50
C LEU A 154 -1.21 -1.25 -0.86
N ASP A 155 -1.96 -2.32 -1.03
CA ASP A 155 -3.25 -2.50 -0.39
C ASP A 155 -3.12 -3.41 0.83
N GLU A 156 -3.00 -2.81 2.02
CA GLU A 156 -2.80 -3.49 3.32
C GLU A 156 -1.61 -4.47 3.32
N PRO A 157 -0.40 -4.01 3.00
CA PRO A 157 0.74 -4.89 2.73
C PRO A 157 1.22 -5.71 3.93
N THR A 158 0.80 -5.36 5.14
CA THR A 158 1.32 -5.94 6.39
C THR A 158 0.26 -6.70 7.20
N SER A 159 -0.98 -6.82 6.72
CA SER A 159 -2.12 -7.38 7.47
C SER A 159 -1.94 -8.84 7.90
N ALA A 160 -1.10 -9.63 7.20
CA ALA A 160 -0.81 -11.03 7.49
C ALA A 160 0.49 -11.25 8.28
N LEU A 161 1.16 -10.19 8.73
CA LEU A 161 2.48 -10.22 9.38
C LEU A 161 2.38 -9.91 10.87
N ASP A 162 3.25 -10.52 11.67
CA ASP A 162 3.55 -10.07 13.04
C ASP A 162 4.32 -8.75 13.02
N LEU A 163 4.31 -8.01 14.13
CA LEU A 163 4.87 -6.66 14.23
C LEU A 163 6.35 -6.60 13.78
N HIS A 164 7.18 -7.55 14.17
CA HIS A 164 8.59 -7.56 13.77
C HIS A 164 8.76 -7.67 12.25
N ARG A 165 7.97 -8.54 11.63
CA ARG A 165 7.99 -8.74 10.18
C ARG A 165 7.34 -7.58 9.42
N GLN A 166 6.34 -6.91 10.02
CA GLN A 166 5.78 -5.68 9.46
C GLN A 166 6.85 -4.61 9.32
N ILE A 167 7.59 -4.35 10.40
CA ILE A 167 8.68 -3.37 10.43
C ILE A 167 9.73 -3.74 9.37
N ALA A 168 10.24 -4.97 9.36
CA ALA A 168 11.27 -5.39 8.41
C ALA A 168 10.84 -5.20 6.94
N VAL A 169 9.59 -5.48 6.61
CA VAL A 169 9.06 -5.27 5.26
C VAL A 169 8.93 -3.80 4.91
N LEU A 170 8.44 -2.98 5.84
CA LEU A 170 8.28 -1.54 5.63
C LEU A 170 9.63 -0.85 5.52
N ASP A 171 10.65 -1.28 6.27
CA ASP A 171 12.04 -0.80 6.16
C ASP A 171 12.62 -1.06 4.77
N VAL A 172 12.39 -2.25 4.19
CA VAL A 172 12.82 -2.57 2.82
C VAL A 172 12.14 -1.64 1.80
N ILE A 173 10.85 -1.36 1.98
CA ILE A 173 10.11 -0.45 1.08
C ILE A 173 10.61 0.99 1.27
N ASP A 174 10.83 1.42 2.50
CA ASP A 174 11.30 2.76 2.82
C ASP A 174 12.72 3.03 2.29
N ALA A 175 13.61 2.04 2.36
CA ALA A 175 14.92 2.12 1.72
C ALA A 175 14.79 2.41 0.21
N ARG A 176 13.86 1.73 -0.49
CA ARG A 176 13.59 1.99 -1.92
C ARG A 176 12.96 3.36 -2.16
N ARG A 177 12.17 3.87 -1.20
CA ARG A 177 11.62 5.23 -1.26
C ARG A 177 12.73 6.26 -1.21
N HIS A 178 13.73 6.09 -0.37
CA HIS A 178 14.92 6.95 -0.32
C HIS A 178 15.72 6.92 -1.64
N ASP A 179 15.64 5.82 -2.40
CA ASP A 179 16.19 5.69 -3.75
C ASP A 179 15.26 6.26 -4.85
N GLY A 180 14.15 6.90 -4.47
CA GLY A 180 13.24 7.60 -5.38
C GLY A 180 11.96 6.86 -5.75
N LEU A 181 11.67 5.70 -5.14
CA LEU A 181 10.37 5.03 -5.29
C LEU A 181 9.27 5.89 -4.66
N THR A 182 8.15 6.06 -5.36
CA THR A 182 6.95 6.70 -4.84
C THR A 182 6.00 5.66 -4.31
N VAL A 183 5.46 5.84 -3.10
CA VAL A 183 4.57 4.87 -2.47
C VAL A 183 3.20 5.49 -2.18
N LEU A 184 2.14 4.79 -2.61
CA LEU A 184 0.76 5.04 -2.16
C LEU A 184 0.23 3.76 -1.52
N SER A 185 -0.07 3.82 -0.23
CA SER A 185 -0.48 2.64 0.53
C SER A 185 -1.84 2.83 1.21
N THR A 186 -2.49 1.72 1.55
CA THR A 186 -3.52 1.66 2.58
C THR A 186 -2.97 0.90 3.77
N MET A 187 -3.25 1.36 4.99
CA MET A 187 -2.88 0.67 6.21
C MET A 187 -4.00 0.78 7.24
N HIS A 188 -4.13 -0.25 8.09
CA HIS A 188 -5.06 -0.23 9.22
C HIS A 188 -4.40 0.29 10.50
N ASP A 189 -3.13 -0.05 10.70
CA ASP A 189 -2.36 0.45 11.83
C ASP A 189 -1.87 1.87 11.53
N ILE A 190 -2.58 2.86 12.10
CA ILE A 190 -2.28 4.28 11.92
C ILE A 190 -0.95 4.66 12.59
N THR A 191 -0.63 4.00 13.72
CA THR A 191 0.65 4.20 14.41
C THR A 191 1.80 3.79 13.53
N LEU A 192 1.74 2.56 13.00
CA LEU A 192 2.77 2.04 12.10
C LEU A 192 2.84 2.86 10.80
N ALA A 193 1.69 3.24 10.23
CA ALA A 193 1.65 4.10 9.05
C ALA A 193 2.34 5.45 9.29
N GLY A 194 2.18 6.03 10.49
CA GLY A 194 2.78 7.30 10.88
C GLY A 194 4.30 7.29 11.03
N MET A 195 4.91 6.09 11.14
CA MET A 195 6.36 5.94 11.18
C MET A 195 7.03 6.06 9.80
N TYR A 196 6.28 5.76 8.73
CA TYR A 196 6.83 5.66 7.37
C TYR A 196 6.25 6.71 6.41
N ALA A 197 4.97 7.06 6.53
CA ALA A 197 4.32 7.96 5.60
C ALA A 197 4.71 9.42 5.85
N ASP A 198 4.94 10.16 4.76
CA ASP A 198 5.13 11.61 4.78
C ASP A 198 3.77 12.34 4.83
N LYS A 199 2.73 11.69 4.29
CA LYS A 199 1.39 12.26 4.16
C LYS A 199 0.31 11.24 4.49
N PHE A 200 -0.64 11.64 5.33
CA PHE A 200 -1.90 10.93 5.53
C PHE A 200 -3.01 11.55 4.68
N VAL A 201 -3.87 10.69 4.16
CA VAL A 201 -5.12 11.06 3.50
C VAL A 201 -6.23 10.28 4.17
N VAL A 202 -7.06 10.96 4.93
CA VAL A 202 -8.20 10.36 5.64
C VAL A 202 -9.38 10.27 4.70
N MET A 203 -9.91 9.08 4.54
CA MET A 203 -11.07 8.82 3.70
C MET A 203 -12.27 8.37 4.52
N ASN A 204 -13.45 8.85 4.15
CA ASN A 204 -14.72 8.38 4.68
C ASN A 204 -15.81 8.46 3.60
N HIS A 205 -16.64 7.43 3.49
CA HIS A 205 -17.76 7.37 2.54
C HIS A 205 -17.39 7.81 1.10
N GLY A 206 -16.24 7.34 0.60
CA GLY A 206 -15.81 7.61 -0.78
C GLY A 206 -15.27 9.01 -1.03
N ARG A 207 -15.00 9.80 0.00
CA ARG A 207 -14.47 11.17 -0.09
C ARG A 207 -13.20 11.32 0.75
N ILE A 208 -12.35 12.26 0.40
CA ILE A 208 -11.25 12.71 1.26
C ILE A 208 -11.82 13.71 2.27
N VAL A 209 -11.54 13.47 3.55
CA VAL A 209 -12.00 14.30 4.68
C VAL A 209 -10.95 15.33 5.07
N VAL A 210 -9.70 14.87 5.17
CA VAL A 210 -8.53 15.70 5.50
C VAL A 210 -7.27 15.03 4.99
N GLU A 211 -6.28 15.83 4.64
CA GLU A 211 -4.95 15.36 4.30
C GLU A 211 -3.87 16.28 4.88
N GLY A 212 -2.68 15.74 5.14
CA GLY A 212 -1.55 16.49 5.70
C GLY A 212 -0.50 15.57 6.30
N ALA A 213 0.46 16.16 7.00
CA ALA A 213 1.48 15.40 7.70
C ALA A 213 0.85 14.51 8.80
N PRO A 214 1.39 13.30 9.06
CA PRO A 214 0.81 12.36 10.03
C PRO A 214 0.52 12.98 11.40
N HIS A 215 1.43 13.81 11.93
CA HIS A 215 1.29 14.44 13.25
C HIS A 215 0.20 15.53 13.29
N GLU A 216 -0.07 16.20 12.16
CA GLU A 216 -1.13 17.20 12.02
C GLU A 216 -2.50 16.53 11.94
N VAL A 217 -2.63 15.57 11.02
CA VAL A 217 -3.87 14.82 10.79
C VAL A 217 -4.28 14.06 12.03
N ALA A 218 -3.35 13.38 12.70
CA ALA A 218 -3.62 12.59 13.89
C ALA A 218 -4.05 13.45 15.10
N SER A 219 -3.62 14.72 15.15
CA SER A 219 -4.03 15.67 16.20
C SER A 219 -5.38 16.33 15.90
N GLY A 220 -5.91 16.14 14.70
CA GLY A 220 -7.12 16.79 14.21
C GLY A 220 -8.41 16.09 14.64
N ALA A 221 -9.48 16.86 14.83
CA ALA A 221 -10.80 16.35 15.15
C ALA A 221 -11.41 15.48 14.02
N ASP A 222 -10.93 15.66 12.79
CA ASP A 222 -11.45 14.93 11.62
C ASP A 222 -11.12 13.44 11.65
N LEU A 223 -9.91 13.09 12.09
CA LEU A 223 -9.52 11.69 12.31
C LEU A 223 -10.42 11.03 13.37
N LEU A 224 -10.57 11.68 14.54
CA LEU A 224 -11.40 11.17 15.62
C LEU A 224 -12.86 11.00 15.19
N ARG A 225 -13.43 11.97 14.46
CA ARG A 225 -14.79 11.89 13.91
C ARG A 225 -14.93 10.76 12.89
N THR A 226 -13.93 10.57 12.05
CA THR A 226 -13.93 9.51 11.02
C THR A 226 -13.98 8.12 11.64
N PHE A 227 -13.33 7.92 12.79
CA PHE A 227 -13.33 6.65 13.51
C PHE A 227 -14.39 6.57 14.64
N GLY A 228 -15.37 7.50 14.64
CA GLY A 228 -16.52 7.46 15.56
C GLY A 228 -16.17 7.66 17.03
N GLY A 229 -15.03 8.31 17.33
CA GLY A 229 -14.57 8.53 18.71
C GLY A 229 -14.03 7.28 19.42
N GLY A 230 -13.98 6.14 18.73
CA GLY A 230 -13.48 4.86 19.28
C GLY A 230 -11.95 4.75 19.37
N ILE A 231 -11.22 5.84 19.17
CA ILE A 231 -9.77 5.89 19.26
C ILE A 231 -9.27 7.04 20.13
N ASP A 232 -8.13 6.83 20.76
CA ASP A 232 -7.33 7.86 21.41
C ASP A 232 -6.02 8.04 20.64
N VAL A 233 -5.52 9.27 20.59
CA VAL A 233 -4.26 9.61 19.94
C VAL A 233 -3.33 10.27 20.95
N LEU A 234 -2.14 9.69 21.12
CA LEU A 234 -1.03 10.29 21.86
C LEU A 234 0.13 10.58 20.90
N LYS A 235 1.12 11.31 21.39
CA LYS A 235 2.40 11.49 20.68
C LYS A 235 3.50 10.71 21.41
N ASN A 236 4.32 9.98 20.66
CA ASN A 236 5.54 9.41 21.22
C ASN A 236 6.61 10.50 21.45
N LEU A 237 7.79 10.11 21.93
CA LEU A 237 8.90 11.03 22.21
C LEU A 237 9.40 11.78 20.96
N ASP A 238 9.21 11.21 19.78
CA ASP A 238 9.59 11.80 18.48
C ASP A 238 8.45 12.65 17.88
N GLY A 239 7.32 12.81 18.59
CA GLY A 239 6.16 13.55 18.11
C GLY A 239 5.26 12.78 17.14
N LEU A 240 5.56 11.50 16.87
CA LEU A 240 4.76 10.66 15.98
C LEU A 240 3.44 10.24 16.66
N PRO A 241 2.35 10.11 15.89
CA PRO A 241 1.06 9.71 16.43
C PRO A 241 1.07 8.23 16.87
N VAL A 242 0.60 7.99 18.08
CA VAL A 242 0.30 6.65 18.60
C VAL A 242 -1.21 6.56 18.78
N VAL A 243 -1.83 5.70 17.98
CA VAL A 243 -3.28 5.54 17.96
C VAL A 243 -3.64 4.20 18.61
N PHE A 244 -4.56 4.23 19.57
CA PHE A 244 -5.05 3.03 20.23
C PHE A 244 -6.57 3.09 20.43
N PRO A 245 -7.24 1.91 20.49
CA PRO A 245 -8.67 1.87 20.66
C PRO A 245 -9.08 2.36 22.04
N ARG A 246 -10.13 3.17 22.09
CA ARG A 246 -10.82 3.52 23.31
C ARG A 246 -11.88 2.46 23.62
N ARG A 247 -11.86 1.89 24.81
CA ARG A 247 -12.94 1.03 25.27
C ARG A 247 -14.12 1.92 25.73
N GLU A 248 -15.26 1.79 25.09
CA GLU A 248 -16.51 2.34 25.64
C GLU A 248 -16.82 1.56 26.92
N THR A 249 -16.76 2.23 28.08
CA THR A 249 -17.34 1.69 29.31
C THR A 249 -18.86 1.66 29.10
N PRO A 250 -19.55 0.51 29.31
CA PRO A 250 -20.99 0.50 29.31
C PRO A 250 -21.46 1.57 30.34
N ASN A 251 -22.33 2.48 29.88
CA ASN A 251 -22.99 3.39 30.83
C ASN A 251 -23.69 2.51 31.85
N THR A 252 -23.16 2.43 33.07
CA THR A 252 -23.89 2.03 34.24
C THR A 252 -24.92 3.12 34.49
N HIS A 253 -26.09 2.98 33.87
CA HIS A 253 -27.27 3.74 34.30
C HIS A 253 -27.63 3.22 35.70
N GLU A 254 -27.33 4.01 36.72
CA GLU A 254 -28.03 4.01 37.97
C GLU A 254 -29.44 4.58 37.79
#